data_94ab0febd14a8feb8c1950c1871e2217
#
_entry.id   94ab0febd14a8feb8c1950c1871e2217
#
_cell.length_a   1.000
_cell.length_b   1.000
_cell.length_c   1.000
_cell.angle_alpha   90.00
_cell.angle_beta   90.00
_cell.angle_gamma   90.00
#
_symmetry.space_group_name_H-M   'P 1'
#
loop_
_entity.id
_entity.type
_entity.pdbx_description
1 polymer ?
#
loop_
_entity_poly.entity_id
_entity_poly.type
_entity_poly.pdbx_seq_one_letter_code
_entity_poly.pdbx_strand_id
1 'polypeptide(L)'
;MKVFNWKYYNHAVIPTTAPHEEPDLEPVKDGSIWNIEGKKPLLARYTTNWDCGYDTGWWYIIKDTPFDISALKTKKRYEITKAMRFFDVKEIINPNDYAEALAYVQEQAFSAYPLKYRPKFNKDAFVRSLEGWSQNKKKGTLKVFAAFYKESSELAGYSCITVNKSYIDFSVQKTNPIFEKYNVNAALVNGVLDAFKDVLSKDYYICDGSRSINHETHFQDYLEKYFGFRKAYCKLNLTYPPLYKVLISSLYPFRRLVQKFGSRIGLFHQISAILKMEEIARMAK
;
A
#
# COMPACT_ATOMS: atom_id res chain seq x y z
N MET A 1 -12.73 8.37 -24.77
CA MET A 1 -13.15 6.97 -24.53
C MET A 1 -12.77 6.60 -23.10
N LYS A 2 -13.69 6.10 -22.27
CA LYS A 2 -13.33 5.62 -20.93
C LYS A 2 -12.64 4.27 -21.09
N VAL A 3 -11.38 4.17 -20.73
CA VAL A 3 -10.68 2.89 -20.64
C VAL A 3 -11.11 2.24 -19.34
N PHE A 4 -11.94 1.20 -19.43
CA PHE A 4 -12.42 0.47 -18.25
C PHE A 4 -11.30 -0.35 -17.63
N ASN A 5 -11.33 -0.46 -16.29
CA ASN A 5 -10.41 -1.29 -15.49
C ASN A 5 -8.94 -0.84 -15.48
N TRP A 6 -8.65 0.40 -15.88
CA TRP A 6 -7.33 1.01 -15.79
C TRP A 6 -7.40 2.41 -15.20
N LYS A 7 -6.38 2.82 -14.47
CA LYS A 7 -6.24 4.18 -13.90
C LYS A 7 -4.83 4.72 -14.05
N TYR A 8 -4.72 6.05 -14.16
CA TYR A 8 -3.43 6.72 -14.09
C TYR A 8 -2.92 6.75 -12.64
N TYR A 9 -1.67 6.36 -12.44
CA TYR A 9 -1.01 6.39 -11.15
C TYR A 9 0.50 6.64 -11.30
N ASN A 10 1.00 7.77 -10.76
CA ASN A 10 2.43 8.11 -10.75
C ASN A 10 3.15 7.89 -12.09
N HIS A 11 2.68 8.55 -13.16
CA HIS A 11 3.19 8.45 -14.53
C HIS A 11 3.06 7.06 -15.19
N ALA A 12 2.44 6.12 -14.54
CA ALA A 12 2.07 4.83 -15.11
C ALA A 12 0.55 4.70 -15.25
N VAL A 13 0.10 3.75 -16.05
CA VAL A 13 -1.25 3.19 -15.92
C VAL A 13 -1.16 1.83 -15.27
N ILE A 14 -2.08 1.57 -14.35
CA ILE A 14 -2.18 0.32 -13.61
C ILE A 14 -3.62 -0.20 -13.67
N PRO A 15 -3.84 -1.51 -13.59
CA PRO A 15 -5.18 -2.07 -13.49
C PRO A 15 -5.91 -1.59 -12.23
N THR A 16 -7.23 -1.56 -12.31
CA THR A 16 -8.13 -1.38 -11.15
C THR A 16 -8.79 -2.69 -10.72
N THR A 17 -8.48 -3.79 -11.41
CA THR A 17 -8.85 -5.15 -11.01
C THR A 17 -8.16 -5.54 -9.70
N ALA A 18 -8.65 -6.60 -9.05
CA ALA A 18 -7.99 -7.15 -7.88
C ALA A 18 -6.57 -7.63 -8.22
N PRO A 19 -5.63 -7.66 -7.24
CA PRO A 19 -4.26 -8.10 -7.49
C PRO A 19 -4.12 -9.49 -8.10
N HIS A 20 -5.05 -10.41 -7.81
CA HIS A 20 -5.10 -11.79 -8.32
C HIS A 20 -5.84 -11.94 -9.66
N GLU A 21 -6.49 -10.87 -10.13
CA GLU A 21 -7.21 -10.89 -11.41
C GLU A 21 -6.29 -10.39 -12.53
N GLU A 22 -6.25 -11.13 -13.63
CA GLU A 22 -5.54 -10.66 -14.82
C GLU A 22 -6.33 -9.53 -15.50
N PRO A 23 -5.66 -8.42 -15.84
CA PRO A 23 -6.35 -7.30 -16.47
C PRO A 23 -6.69 -7.61 -17.95
N ASP A 24 -7.75 -6.97 -18.44
CA ASP A 24 -7.99 -6.89 -19.88
C ASP A 24 -6.86 -6.09 -20.55
N LEU A 25 -6.18 -6.71 -21.51
CA LEU A 25 -5.04 -6.13 -22.23
C LEU A 25 -5.40 -5.49 -23.56
N GLU A 26 -6.67 -5.51 -24.00
CA GLU A 26 -7.06 -4.87 -25.26
C GLU A 26 -6.71 -3.37 -25.30
N PRO A 27 -6.91 -2.56 -24.22
CA PRO A 27 -6.51 -1.16 -24.20
C PRO A 27 -4.99 -0.94 -24.34
N VAL A 28 -4.19 -1.93 -23.97
CA VAL A 28 -2.73 -1.89 -24.14
C VAL A 28 -2.36 -2.19 -25.59
N LYS A 29 -3.06 -3.13 -26.25
CA LYS A 29 -2.81 -3.56 -27.64
C LYS A 29 -3.26 -2.50 -28.64
N ASP A 30 -4.44 -1.91 -28.46
CA ASP A 30 -5.00 -0.90 -29.35
C ASP A 30 -4.42 0.52 -29.09
N GLY A 31 -3.68 0.68 -27.99
CA GLY A 31 -3.02 1.94 -27.64
C GLY A 31 -3.92 2.98 -26.99
N SER A 32 -5.19 2.68 -26.72
CA SER A 32 -6.13 3.62 -26.06
C SER A 32 -5.71 3.97 -24.64
N ILE A 33 -4.92 3.11 -24.00
CA ILE A 33 -4.38 3.31 -22.65
C ILE A 33 -3.41 4.50 -22.53
N TRP A 34 -2.81 4.96 -23.66
CA TRP A 34 -1.80 6.00 -23.65
C TRP A 34 -2.36 7.42 -23.55
N ASN A 35 -3.67 7.56 -23.46
CA ASN A 35 -4.36 8.83 -23.16
C ASN A 35 -5.54 8.57 -22.23
N ILE A 36 -5.25 8.36 -20.95
CA ILE A 36 -6.25 8.07 -19.94
C ILE A 36 -6.51 9.32 -19.10
N GLU A 37 -7.77 9.73 -18.98
CA GLU A 37 -8.18 10.92 -18.21
C GLU A 37 -7.43 12.21 -18.61
N GLY A 38 -7.06 12.35 -19.89
CA GLY A 38 -6.28 13.49 -20.39
C GLY A 38 -4.81 13.47 -19.99
N LYS A 39 -4.32 12.40 -19.37
CA LYS A 39 -2.93 12.23 -18.95
C LYS A 39 -2.19 11.29 -19.90
N LYS A 40 -0.90 11.54 -20.11
CA LYS A 40 0.00 10.72 -20.94
C LYS A 40 0.92 9.90 -20.04
N PRO A 41 0.64 8.62 -19.80
CA PRO A 41 1.50 7.75 -19.00
C PRO A 41 2.77 7.38 -19.76
N LEU A 42 3.85 7.12 -19.01
CA LEU A 42 5.14 6.66 -19.55
C LEU A 42 5.15 5.16 -19.82
N LEU A 43 4.35 4.40 -19.05
CA LEU A 43 4.28 2.95 -19.14
C LEU A 43 2.93 2.43 -18.62
N ALA A 44 2.57 1.24 -19.08
CA ALA A 44 1.57 0.39 -18.43
C ALA A 44 2.30 -0.65 -17.57
N ARG A 45 1.84 -0.83 -16.33
CA ARG A 45 2.38 -1.80 -15.38
C ARG A 45 1.25 -2.69 -14.87
N TYR A 46 1.41 -3.99 -15.03
CA TYR A 46 0.45 -5.00 -14.58
C TYR A 46 1.14 -6.30 -14.21
N THR A 47 0.41 -7.20 -13.56
CA THR A 47 0.93 -8.50 -13.11
C THR A 47 0.13 -9.64 -13.70
N THR A 48 0.79 -10.77 -13.88
CA THR A 48 0.21 -12.06 -14.30
C THR A 48 0.80 -13.17 -13.44
N ASN A 49 0.29 -14.39 -13.56
CA ASN A 49 0.75 -15.55 -12.80
C ASN A 49 0.72 -15.28 -11.28
N TRP A 50 -0.44 -14.91 -10.77
CA TRP A 50 -0.64 -14.65 -9.36
C TRP A 50 -0.24 -15.84 -8.49
N ASP A 51 0.45 -15.53 -7.37
CA ASP A 51 0.88 -16.48 -6.33
C ASP A 51 1.56 -17.73 -6.91
N CYS A 52 2.48 -17.53 -7.84
CA CYS A 52 3.12 -18.57 -8.66
C CYS A 52 4.05 -19.53 -7.87
N GLY A 53 4.29 -19.26 -6.58
CA GLY A 53 5.03 -20.17 -5.69
C GLY A 53 6.56 -20.10 -5.79
N TYR A 54 7.12 -19.26 -6.66
CA TYR A 54 8.57 -19.03 -6.79
C TYR A 54 8.91 -17.54 -6.87
N ASP A 55 10.13 -17.17 -6.49
CA ASP A 55 10.56 -15.78 -6.48
C ASP A 55 10.77 -15.23 -7.89
N THR A 56 9.92 -14.32 -8.30
CA THR A 56 9.98 -13.58 -9.57
C THR A 56 10.61 -12.20 -9.42
N GLY A 57 11.03 -11.84 -8.21
CA GLY A 57 11.44 -10.49 -7.86
C GLY A 57 10.28 -9.48 -7.72
N TRP A 58 9.05 -9.85 -8.04
CA TRP A 58 7.86 -9.02 -7.84
C TRP A 58 6.78 -9.77 -7.06
N TRP A 59 6.15 -9.12 -6.09
CA TRP A 59 5.19 -9.72 -5.20
C TRP A 59 4.21 -8.69 -4.62
N TYR A 60 3.10 -9.19 -4.11
CA TYR A 60 2.22 -8.48 -3.19
C TYR A 60 2.38 -9.06 -1.80
N ILE A 61 2.28 -8.21 -0.76
CA ILE A 61 2.27 -8.69 0.61
C ILE A 61 0.83 -8.95 1.03
N ILE A 62 0.52 -10.19 1.42
CA ILE A 62 -0.85 -10.61 1.71
C ILE A 62 -0.96 -11.37 3.02
N LYS A 63 -2.17 -11.37 3.59
CA LYS A 63 -2.58 -12.21 4.71
C LYS A 63 -3.86 -12.95 4.35
N ASP A 64 -3.76 -14.24 4.14
CA ASP A 64 -4.83 -15.13 3.66
C ASP A 64 -5.20 -16.23 4.67
N THR A 65 -4.67 -16.15 5.88
CA THR A 65 -4.96 -17.06 6.99
C THR A 65 -5.23 -16.26 8.25
N PRO A 66 -6.07 -16.73 9.17
CA PRO A 66 -6.23 -16.09 10.49
C PRO A 66 -4.89 -15.86 11.18
N PHE A 67 -4.80 -14.77 11.93
CA PHE A 67 -3.61 -14.48 12.72
C PHE A 67 -3.72 -15.13 14.08
N ASP A 68 -2.74 -15.97 14.43
CA ASP A 68 -2.63 -16.58 15.73
C ASP A 68 -1.40 -16.03 16.48
N ILE A 69 -1.65 -15.18 17.45
CA ILE A 69 -0.61 -14.61 18.31
C ILE A 69 0.11 -15.68 19.14
N SER A 70 -0.55 -16.83 19.46
CA SER A 70 0.02 -17.91 20.26
C SER A 70 1.14 -18.64 19.52
N ALA A 71 1.08 -18.68 18.20
CA ALA A 71 2.10 -19.29 17.33
C ALA A 71 3.40 -18.48 17.24
N LEU A 72 3.41 -17.23 17.73
CA LEU A 72 4.58 -16.38 17.69
C LEU A 72 5.62 -16.76 18.76
N LYS A 73 6.91 -16.55 18.42
CA LYS A 73 8.01 -16.59 19.40
C LYS A 73 7.77 -15.58 20.53
N THR A 74 8.19 -15.93 21.75
CA THR A 74 7.92 -15.18 22.98
C THR A 74 8.14 -13.67 22.86
N LYS A 75 9.27 -13.24 22.29
CA LYS A 75 9.57 -11.80 22.15
C LYS A 75 8.54 -11.07 21.27
N LYS A 76 8.19 -11.62 20.10
CA LYS A 76 7.20 -10.99 19.20
C LYS A 76 5.81 -10.96 19.83
N ARG A 77 5.39 -12.06 20.45
CA ARG A 77 4.13 -12.16 21.19
C ARG A 77 4.07 -11.11 22.30
N TYR A 78 5.15 -10.95 23.07
CA TYR A 78 5.23 -9.94 24.12
C TYR A 78 5.03 -8.52 23.58
N GLU A 79 5.66 -8.16 22.46
CA GLU A 79 5.53 -6.82 21.85
C GLU A 79 4.08 -6.51 21.45
N ILE A 80 3.37 -7.46 20.84
CA ILE A 80 1.96 -7.31 20.45
C ILE A 80 1.06 -7.30 21.69
N THR A 81 1.25 -8.21 22.62
CA THR A 81 0.47 -8.27 23.87
C THR A 81 0.68 -7.00 24.70
N LYS A 82 1.89 -6.45 24.71
CA LYS A 82 2.19 -5.16 25.35
C LYS A 82 1.34 -4.06 24.72
N ALA A 83 1.30 -3.97 23.39
CA ALA A 83 0.51 -2.97 22.69
C ALA A 83 -0.98 -3.04 23.07
N MET A 84 -1.55 -4.23 23.13
CA MET A 84 -2.96 -4.45 23.50
C MET A 84 -3.28 -4.02 24.96
N ARG A 85 -2.28 -3.94 25.84
CA ARG A 85 -2.48 -3.42 27.22
C ARG A 85 -2.65 -1.91 27.23
N PHE A 86 -1.97 -1.20 26.30
CA PHE A 86 -1.97 0.26 26.26
C PHE A 86 -3.07 0.83 25.35
N PHE A 87 -3.54 0.06 24.36
CA PHE A 87 -4.50 0.59 23.39
C PHE A 87 -5.79 -0.23 23.36
N ASP A 88 -6.89 0.50 23.15
CA ASP A 88 -8.17 -0.03 22.74
C ASP A 88 -8.36 0.27 21.26
N VAL A 89 -8.47 -0.78 20.45
CA VAL A 89 -8.63 -0.64 19.00
C VAL A 89 -10.05 -0.99 18.62
N LYS A 90 -10.73 -0.07 17.95
CA LYS A 90 -12.12 -0.28 17.52
C LYS A 90 -12.39 0.37 16.17
N GLU A 91 -13.34 -0.17 15.45
CA GLU A 91 -13.88 0.48 14.26
C GLU A 91 -14.70 1.71 14.68
N ILE A 92 -14.34 2.88 14.15
CA ILE A 92 -15.11 4.11 14.35
C ILE A 92 -16.27 4.18 13.34
N ILE A 93 -17.48 4.48 13.83
CA ILE A 93 -18.69 4.48 13.00
C ILE A 93 -18.72 5.72 12.09
N ASN A 94 -18.51 6.90 12.66
CA ASN A 94 -18.52 8.15 11.92
C ASN A 94 -17.15 8.85 12.05
N PRO A 95 -16.31 8.88 11.00
CA PRO A 95 -15.03 9.57 11.04
C PRO A 95 -15.13 11.08 11.37
N ASN A 96 -16.24 11.73 11.06
CA ASN A 96 -16.41 13.16 11.35
C ASN A 96 -16.44 13.46 12.85
N ASP A 97 -16.88 12.53 13.69
CA ASP A 97 -16.89 12.71 15.15
C ASP A 97 -15.47 12.79 15.72
N TYR A 98 -14.49 12.34 14.97
CA TYR A 98 -13.06 12.31 15.33
C TYR A 98 -12.21 13.21 14.43
N ALA A 99 -12.82 14.15 13.70
CA ALA A 99 -12.13 14.93 12.64
C ALA A 99 -10.85 15.62 13.14
N GLU A 100 -10.93 16.30 14.28
CA GLU A 100 -9.78 17.00 14.86
C GLU A 100 -8.68 16.02 15.29
N ALA A 101 -9.05 14.92 15.95
CA ALA A 101 -8.10 13.90 16.41
C ALA A 101 -7.43 13.16 15.25
N LEU A 102 -8.19 12.80 14.20
CA LEU A 102 -7.65 12.19 13.00
C LEU A 102 -6.70 13.13 12.26
N ALA A 103 -7.07 14.43 12.14
CA ALA A 103 -6.21 15.45 11.54
C ALA A 103 -4.92 15.64 12.34
N TYR A 104 -4.99 15.65 13.65
CA TYR A 104 -3.83 15.76 14.52
C TYR A 104 -2.88 14.56 14.36
N VAL A 105 -3.40 13.33 14.39
CA VAL A 105 -2.59 12.12 14.15
C VAL A 105 -1.92 12.16 12.78
N GLN A 106 -2.66 12.58 11.74
CA GLN A 106 -2.11 12.70 10.38
C GLN A 106 -0.95 13.69 10.33
N GLU A 107 -1.10 14.86 10.96
CA GLU A 107 -0.07 15.90 11.02
C GLU A 107 1.16 15.41 11.77
N GLN A 108 0.98 14.78 12.95
CA GLN A 108 2.08 14.21 13.72
C GLN A 108 2.82 13.12 12.95
N ALA A 109 2.08 12.22 12.28
CA ALA A 109 2.69 11.21 11.43
C ALA A 109 3.54 11.83 10.30
N PHE A 110 3.06 12.91 9.67
CA PHE A 110 3.84 13.62 8.64
C PHE A 110 5.05 14.35 9.22
N SER A 111 4.96 14.87 10.44
CA SER A 111 6.07 15.56 11.09
C SER A 111 7.29 14.67 11.35
N ALA A 112 7.07 13.34 11.46
CA ALA A 112 8.14 12.35 11.63
C ALA A 112 8.96 12.11 10.35
N TYR A 113 8.47 12.53 9.18
CA TYR A 113 9.25 12.40 7.94
C TYR A 113 10.40 13.41 7.90
N PRO A 114 11.56 13.02 7.34
CA PRO A 114 12.63 13.97 7.06
C PRO A 114 12.11 15.16 6.26
N LEU A 115 12.57 16.37 6.54
CA LEU A 115 12.07 17.62 5.93
C LEU A 115 11.97 17.55 4.40
N LYS A 116 12.97 16.93 3.74
CA LYS A 116 13.02 16.75 2.27
C LYS A 116 11.86 15.93 1.70
N TYR A 117 11.32 15.00 2.50
CA TYR A 117 10.28 14.06 2.06
C TYR A 117 8.96 14.26 2.79
N ARG A 118 8.89 15.26 3.68
CA ARG A 118 7.71 15.55 4.48
C ARG A 118 6.55 15.99 3.59
N PRO A 119 5.42 15.27 3.58
CA PRO A 119 4.25 15.69 2.86
C PRO A 119 3.72 17.02 3.41
N LYS A 120 3.24 17.89 2.52
CA LYS A 120 2.50 19.08 2.96
C LYS A 120 1.14 18.64 3.50
N PHE A 121 0.81 19.09 4.69
CA PHE A 121 -0.47 18.84 5.31
C PHE A 121 -1.35 20.09 5.27
N ASN A 122 -2.60 19.91 4.87
CA ASN A 122 -3.65 20.92 4.94
C ASN A 122 -4.81 20.34 5.74
N LYS A 123 -4.97 20.80 6.97
CA LYS A 123 -5.97 20.32 7.93
C LYS A 123 -7.38 20.44 7.38
N ASP A 124 -7.75 21.61 6.81
CA ASP A 124 -9.10 21.85 6.31
C ASP A 124 -9.43 20.93 5.12
N ALA A 125 -8.46 20.71 4.23
CA ALA A 125 -8.63 19.78 3.12
C ALA A 125 -8.78 18.33 3.62
N PHE A 126 -8.03 17.94 4.63
CA PHE A 126 -8.15 16.64 5.26
C PHE A 126 -9.52 16.45 5.92
N VAL A 127 -9.96 17.40 6.74
CA VAL A 127 -11.28 17.36 7.42
C VAL A 127 -12.41 17.27 6.37
N ARG A 128 -12.37 18.09 5.31
CA ARG A 128 -13.35 17.97 4.21
C ARG A 128 -13.35 16.59 3.55
N SER A 129 -12.21 15.91 3.47
CA SER A 129 -12.14 14.57 2.87
C SER A 129 -12.86 13.48 3.69
N LEU A 130 -13.08 13.71 4.99
CA LEU A 130 -13.77 12.75 5.88
C LEU A 130 -15.24 12.53 5.49
N GLU A 131 -15.87 13.49 4.81
CA GLU A 131 -17.20 13.27 4.25
C GLU A 131 -17.19 12.13 3.22
N GLY A 132 -16.18 12.08 2.37
CA GLY A 132 -15.98 10.95 1.44
C GLY A 132 -15.74 9.63 2.17
N TRP A 133 -15.03 9.65 3.30
CA TRP A 133 -14.85 8.45 4.14
C TRP A 133 -16.19 7.99 4.72
N SER A 134 -17.00 8.92 5.23
CA SER A 134 -18.33 8.61 5.79
C SER A 134 -19.26 8.00 4.74
N GLN A 135 -19.24 8.53 3.50
CA GLN A 135 -20.01 7.99 2.39
C GLN A 135 -19.55 6.58 2.00
N ASN A 136 -18.24 6.34 1.94
CA ASN A 136 -17.68 5.01 1.62
C ASN A 136 -17.95 4.00 2.75
N LYS A 137 -17.94 4.42 4.01
CA LYS A 137 -18.38 3.57 5.12
C LYS A 137 -19.85 3.16 4.98
N LYS A 138 -20.75 4.10 4.68
CA LYS A 138 -22.18 3.78 4.45
C LYS A 138 -22.39 2.79 3.31
N LYS A 139 -21.50 2.79 2.29
CA LYS A 139 -21.51 1.81 1.20
C LYS A 139 -20.86 0.46 1.58
N GLY A 140 -20.27 0.36 2.78
CA GLY A 140 -19.54 -0.85 3.21
C GLY A 140 -18.18 -1.06 2.54
N THR A 141 -17.67 -0.07 1.80
CA THR A 141 -16.39 -0.18 1.08
C THR A 141 -15.20 0.38 1.85
N LEU A 142 -15.42 0.99 3.01
CA LEU A 142 -14.38 1.51 3.89
C LEU A 142 -14.67 1.12 5.33
N LYS A 143 -13.63 0.64 6.03
CA LYS A 143 -13.61 0.54 7.48
C LYS A 143 -12.46 1.38 8.03
N VAL A 144 -12.71 2.08 9.13
CA VAL A 144 -11.69 2.91 9.80
C VAL A 144 -11.52 2.39 11.21
N PHE A 145 -10.33 1.88 11.51
CA PHE A 145 -9.95 1.41 12.84
C PHE A 145 -9.14 2.48 13.54
N ALA A 146 -9.44 2.75 14.79
CA ALA A 146 -8.77 3.74 15.61
C ALA A 146 -8.21 3.09 16.88
N ALA A 147 -6.97 3.41 17.21
CA ALA A 147 -6.31 3.02 18.44
C ALA A 147 -6.40 4.16 19.46
N PHE A 148 -7.08 3.93 20.55
CA PHE A 148 -7.19 4.87 21.67
C PHE A 148 -6.24 4.46 22.79
N TYR A 149 -5.45 5.40 23.29
CA TYR A 149 -4.57 5.17 24.43
C TYR A 149 -5.40 5.09 25.69
N LYS A 150 -5.37 3.96 26.39
CA LYS A 150 -6.30 3.65 27.48
C LYS A 150 -6.23 4.61 28.66
N GLU A 151 -5.06 5.17 28.94
CA GLU A 151 -4.83 6.06 30.07
C GLU A 151 -5.50 7.43 29.88
N SER A 152 -5.44 8.00 28.65
CA SER A 152 -5.97 9.34 28.35
C SER A 152 -7.19 9.34 27.43
N SER A 153 -7.55 8.19 26.84
CA SER A 153 -8.55 8.09 25.78
C SER A 153 -8.20 8.86 24.50
N GLU A 154 -6.95 9.31 24.37
CA GLU A 154 -6.45 10.03 23.20
C GLU A 154 -6.33 9.10 22.00
N LEU A 155 -6.65 9.62 20.80
CA LEU A 155 -6.45 8.90 19.55
C LEU A 155 -4.95 8.83 19.22
N ALA A 156 -4.37 7.64 19.31
CA ALA A 156 -2.96 7.38 19.09
C ALA A 156 -2.61 7.04 17.63
N GLY A 157 -3.59 6.55 16.88
CA GLY A 157 -3.40 6.16 15.48
C GLY A 157 -4.69 5.65 14.84
N TYR A 158 -4.67 5.52 13.53
CA TYR A 158 -5.78 4.96 12.77
C TYR A 158 -5.31 4.18 11.55
N SER A 159 -6.17 3.26 11.07
CA SER A 159 -6.02 2.52 9.81
C SER A 159 -7.27 2.63 8.97
N CYS A 160 -7.11 2.91 7.69
CA CYS A 160 -8.19 2.87 6.70
C CYS A 160 -8.06 1.59 5.88
N ILE A 161 -9.12 0.82 5.85
CA ILE A 161 -9.21 -0.49 5.20
C ILE A 161 -10.29 -0.42 4.13
N THR A 162 -9.90 -0.59 2.87
CA THR A 162 -10.87 -0.66 1.77
C THR A 162 -11.33 -2.11 1.59
N VAL A 163 -12.63 -2.33 1.70
CA VAL A 163 -13.24 -3.64 1.53
C VAL A 163 -13.72 -3.78 0.09
N ASN A 164 -13.07 -4.64 -0.67
CA ASN A 164 -13.45 -4.98 -2.04
C ASN A 164 -14.20 -6.32 -2.08
N LYS A 165 -14.76 -6.67 -3.24
CA LYS A 165 -15.52 -7.92 -3.42
C LYS A 165 -14.67 -9.17 -3.20
N SER A 166 -13.40 -9.14 -3.64
CA SER A 166 -12.51 -10.30 -3.69
C SER A 166 -11.25 -10.15 -2.85
N TYR A 167 -11.01 -8.99 -2.22
CA TYR A 167 -9.89 -8.77 -1.32
C TYR A 167 -10.11 -7.54 -0.44
N ILE A 168 -9.30 -7.42 0.60
CA ILE A 168 -9.27 -6.30 1.54
C ILE A 168 -7.95 -5.55 1.31
N ASP A 169 -8.03 -4.23 1.08
CA ASP A 169 -6.86 -3.39 0.89
C ASP A 169 -6.50 -2.65 2.19
N PHE A 170 -5.29 -2.89 2.71
CA PHE A 170 -4.75 -2.18 3.86
C PHE A 170 -4.21 -0.81 3.40
N SER A 171 -5.14 0.12 3.14
CA SER A 171 -4.87 1.31 2.34
C SER A 171 -4.00 2.34 3.02
N VAL A 172 -4.22 2.60 4.32
CA VAL A 172 -3.52 3.63 5.09
C VAL A 172 -3.38 3.19 6.54
N GLN A 173 -2.20 3.42 7.13
CA GLN A 173 -2.01 3.45 8.57
C GLN A 173 -1.21 4.69 8.96
N LYS A 174 -1.68 5.41 9.98
CA LYS A 174 -1.03 6.58 10.55
C LYS A 174 -1.05 6.49 12.07
N THR A 175 0.09 6.80 12.67
CA THR A 175 0.25 6.80 14.11
C THR A 175 0.95 8.08 14.57
N ASN A 176 0.58 8.58 15.74
CA ASN A 176 1.31 9.64 16.39
C ASN A 176 2.62 9.06 16.95
N PRO A 177 3.80 9.59 16.57
CA PRO A 177 5.10 9.05 16.96
C PRO A 177 5.34 8.94 18.47
N ILE A 178 4.69 9.76 19.28
CA ILE A 178 4.84 9.69 20.75
C ILE A 178 4.40 8.36 21.34
N PHE A 179 3.49 7.64 20.64
CA PHE A 179 2.98 6.34 21.04
C PHE A 179 3.75 5.15 20.48
N GLU A 180 4.78 5.35 19.66
CA GLU A 180 5.58 4.26 19.09
C GLU A 180 6.27 3.41 20.17
N LYS A 181 6.69 4.03 21.28
CA LYS A 181 7.26 3.34 22.45
C LYS A 181 6.31 2.31 23.10
N TYR A 182 5.03 2.43 22.84
CA TYR A 182 3.98 1.51 23.30
C TYR A 182 3.51 0.56 22.20
N ASN A 183 4.16 0.56 21.02
CA ASN A 183 3.86 -0.29 19.86
C ASN A 183 2.45 -0.08 19.27
N VAL A 184 2.00 1.17 19.12
CA VAL A 184 0.68 1.53 18.57
C VAL A 184 0.43 0.90 17.20
N ASN A 185 1.46 0.79 16.36
CA ASN A 185 1.38 0.10 15.06
C ASN A 185 0.94 -1.36 15.23
N ALA A 186 1.49 -2.07 16.23
CA ALA A 186 1.12 -3.45 16.50
C ALA A 186 -0.32 -3.58 16.96
N ALA A 187 -0.80 -2.67 17.80
CA ALA A 187 -2.19 -2.66 18.24
C ALA A 187 -3.15 -2.52 17.05
N LEU A 188 -2.90 -1.55 16.17
CA LEU A 188 -3.73 -1.33 14.97
C LEU A 188 -3.76 -2.52 14.04
N VAL A 189 -2.60 -3.08 13.68
CA VAL A 189 -2.55 -4.26 12.80
C VAL A 189 -3.27 -5.43 13.44
N ASN A 190 -3.05 -5.69 14.74
CA ASN A 190 -3.74 -6.78 15.44
C ASN A 190 -5.26 -6.56 15.46
N GLY A 191 -5.74 -5.34 15.73
CA GLY A 191 -7.17 -5.02 15.72
C GLY A 191 -7.82 -5.20 14.35
N VAL A 192 -7.13 -4.81 13.28
CA VAL A 192 -7.58 -5.06 11.90
C VAL A 192 -7.65 -6.56 11.62
N LEU A 193 -6.60 -7.32 11.96
CA LEU A 193 -6.56 -8.77 11.71
C LEU A 193 -7.64 -9.52 12.49
N ASP A 194 -7.90 -9.13 13.73
CA ASP A 194 -8.97 -9.73 14.54
C ASP A 194 -10.36 -9.47 13.94
N ALA A 195 -10.58 -8.27 13.41
CA ALA A 195 -11.86 -7.90 12.78
C ALA A 195 -12.16 -8.67 11.49
N PHE A 196 -11.15 -9.18 10.81
CA PHE A 196 -11.30 -9.91 9.54
C PHE A 196 -10.95 -11.40 9.64
N LYS A 197 -10.59 -11.93 10.82
CA LYS A 197 -10.07 -13.29 10.99
C LYS A 197 -10.96 -14.38 10.40
N ASP A 198 -12.29 -14.22 10.51
CA ASP A 198 -13.27 -15.24 10.11
C ASP A 198 -13.54 -15.26 8.60
N VAL A 199 -13.08 -14.26 7.85
CA VAL A 199 -13.28 -14.16 6.39
C VAL A 199 -12.01 -14.44 5.59
N LEU A 200 -10.84 -14.51 6.24
CA LEU A 200 -9.58 -14.74 5.57
C LEU A 200 -9.49 -16.16 5.00
N SER A 201 -9.19 -16.25 3.72
CA SER A 201 -8.97 -17.48 2.97
C SER A 201 -8.04 -17.23 1.79
N LYS A 202 -7.69 -18.29 1.04
CA LYS A 202 -6.92 -18.14 -0.21
C LYS A 202 -7.62 -17.26 -1.25
N ASP A 203 -8.95 -17.25 -1.22
CA ASP A 203 -9.79 -16.53 -2.19
C ASP A 203 -10.21 -15.14 -1.67
N TYR A 204 -9.98 -14.85 -0.39
CA TYR A 204 -10.30 -13.55 0.23
C TYR A 204 -9.26 -13.18 1.29
N TYR A 205 -8.40 -12.25 1.00
CA TYR A 205 -7.20 -11.93 1.76
C TYR A 205 -7.06 -10.42 2.01
N ILE A 206 -6.27 -10.05 3.02
CA ILE A 206 -5.80 -8.67 3.21
C ILE A 206 -4.53 -8.47 2.41
N CYS A 207 -4.44 -7.35 1.67
CA CYS A 207 -3.28 -6.96 0.87
C CYS A 207 -2.78 -5.57 1.30
N ASP A 208 -1.48 -5.44 1.60
CA ASP A 208 -0.82 -4.14 1.84
C ASP A 208 -0.12 -3.62 0.57
N GLY A 209 -0.56 -4.08 -0.59
CA GLY A 209 -0.05 -3.64 -1.88
C GLY A 209 1.14 -4.41 -2.42
N SER A 210 1.63 -3.98 -3.58
CA SER A 210 2.77 -4.58 -4.26
C SER A 210 4.09 -4.10 -3.67
N ARG A 211 5.17 -4.84 -4.02
CA ARG A 211 6.55 -4.48 -3.68
C ARG A 211 6.84 -3.01 -4.00
N SER A 212 7.34 -2.29 -3.02
CA SER A 212 7.85 -0.93 -3.21
C SER A 212 9.24 -0.96 -3.87
N ILE A 213 9.46 -0.09 -4.85
CA ILE A 213 10.75 0.03 -5.54
C ILE A 213 11.63 1.13 -4.94
N ASN A 214 11.02 2.24 -4.57
CA ASN A 214 11.74 3.46 -4.17
C ASN A 214 11.46 3.92 -2.74
N HIS A 215 10.47 3.33 -2.07
CA HIS A 215 10.22 3.61 -0.67
C HIS A 215 10.79 2.49 0.18
N GLU A 216 11.79 2.80 0.98
CA GLU A 216 12.25 1.93 2.06
C GLU A 216 11.26 2.00 3.23
N THR A 217 10.00 1.62 2.98
CA THR A 217 9.08 1.40 4.08
C THR A 217 9.30 0.00 4.60
N HIS A 218 9.83 -0.12 5.81
CA HIS A 218 9.95 -1.40 6.50
C HIS A 218 8.61 -1.97 6.98
N PHE A 219 7.48 -1.33 6.58
CA PHE A 219 6.16 -1.76 7.05
C PHE A 219 5.77 -3.13 6.49
N GLN A 220 6.05 -3.42 5.22
CA GLN A 220 5.81 -4.73 4.63
C GLN A 220 6.66 -5.82 5.28
N ASP A 221 7.94 -5.54 5.55
CA ASP A 221 8.82 -6.45 6.32
C ASP A 221 8.32 -6.64 7.76
N TYR A 222 7.76 -5.60 8.36
CA TYR A 222 7.15 -5.67 9.67
C TYR A 222 5.91 -6.57 9.68
N LEU A 223 5.02 -6.43 8.70
CA LEU A 223 3.84 -7.29 8.54
C LEU A 223 4.24 -8.76 8.33
N GLU A 224 5.22 -9.04 7.48
CA GLU A 224 5.74 -10.38 7.25
C GLU A 224 6.34 -10.96 8.54
N LYS A 225 7.19 -10.19 9.20
CA LYS A 225 7.93 -10.64 10.39
C LYS A 225 7.05 -10.88 11.62
N TYR A 226 6.06 -10.03 11.87
CA TYR A 226 5.29 -10.03 13.12
C TYR A 226 3.86 -10.57 12.98
N PHE A 227 3.25 -10.48 11.81
CA PHE A 227 1.83 -10.79 11.63
C PHE A 227 1.57 -11.95 10.67
N GLY A 228 2.64 -12.58 10.17
CA GLY A 228 2.54 -13.72 9.29
C GLY A 228 1.91 -13.39 7.93
N PHE A 229 2.10 -12.16 7.47
CA PHE A 229 1.90 -11.86 6.06
C PHE A 229 2.93 -12.61 5.23
N ARG A 230 2.59 -12.89 3.97
CA ARG A 230 3.46 -13.58 3.03
C ARG A 230 3.53 -12.87 1.70
N LYS A 231 4.55 -13.17 0.93
CA LYS A 231 4.71 -12.70 -0.45
C LYS A 231 3.93 -13.60 -1.39
N ALA A 232 2.92 -13.04 -2.07
CA ALA A 232 2.31 -13.66 -3.22
C ALA A 232 3.11 -13.22 -4.45
N TYR A 233 4.03 -14.09 -4.89
CA TYR A 233 4.88 -13.80 -6.05
C TYR A 233 4.07 -13.82 -7.34
N CYS A 234 4.37 -12.89 -8.24
CA CYS A 234 3.70 -12.78 -9.54
C CYS A 234 4.65 -12.20 -10.59
N LYS A 235 4.35 -12.40 -11.86
CA LYS A 235 5.15 -11.86 -12.94
C LYS A 235 4.82 -10.39 -13.18
N LEU A 236 5.82 -9.52 -13.11
CA LEU A 236 5.70 -8.11 -13.48
C LEU A 236 5.78 -7.95 -14.99
N ASN A 237 4.82 -7.23 -15.57
CA ASN A 237 4.80 -6.88 -16.98
C ASN A 237 4.84 -5.36 -17.15
N LEU A 238 5.68 -4.91 -18.08
CA LEU A 238 5.82 -3.50 -18.45
C LEU A 238 5.62 -3.36 -19.95
N THR A 239 4.76 -2.43 -20.34
CA THR A 239 4.56 -2.05 -21.73
C THR A 239 4.74 -0.54 -21.86
N TYR A 240 5.29 -0.10 -22.97
CA TYR A 240 5.64 1.31 -23.20
C TYR A 240 5.05 1.80 -24.52
N PRO A 241 4.69 3.09 -24.62
CA PRO A 241 4.53 3.74 -25.92
C PRO A 241 5.81 3.58 -26.76
N PRO A 242 5.73 3.55 -28.10
CA PRO A 242 6.89 3.25 -28.96
C PRO A 242 8.15 4.07 -28.66
N LEU A 243 8.00 5.39 -28.46
CA LEU A 243 9.12 6.28 -28.15
C LEU A 243 9.80 5.92 -26.82
N TYR A 244 9.02 5.69 -25.77
CA TYR A 244 9.58 5.31 -24.45
C TYR A 244 10.17 3.91 -24.46
N LYS A 245 9.64 2.99 -25.26
CA LYS A 245 10.22 1.65 -25.44
C LYS A 245 11.65 1.74 -25.98
N VAL A 246 11.88 2.56 -27.01
CA VAL A 246 13.23 2.79 -27.55
C VAL A 246 14.15 3.41 -26.50
N LEU A 247 13.68 4.47 -25.83
CA LEU A 247 14.46 5.16 -24.79
C LEU A 247 14.87 4.22 -23.66
N ILE A 248 13.94 3.45 -23.09
CA ILE A 248 14.22 2.53 -21.99
C ILE A 248 15.15 1.41 -22.45
N SER A 249 14.96 0.87 -23.66
CA SER A 249 15.85 -0.17 -24.21
C SER A 249 17.29 0.33 -24.38
N SER A 250 17.47 1.59 -24.81
CA SER A 250 18.80 2.21 -24.97
C SER A 250 19.45 2.55 -23.61
N LEU A 251 18.67 2.88 -22.60
CA LEU A 251 19.18 3.18 -21.25
C LEU A 251 19.46 1.91 -20.42
N TYR A 252 18.81 0.81 -20.72
CA TYR A 252 18.89 -0.41 -19.92
C TYR A 252 20.32 -0.97 -19.74
N PRO A 253 21.22 -0.98 -20.74
CA PRO A 253 22.61 -1.38 -20.53
C PRO A 253 23.31 -0.55 -19.45
N PHE A 254 22.96 0.71 -19.31
CA PHE A 254 23.54 1.67 -18.36
C PHE A 254 22.79 1.74 -17.01
N ARG A 255 21.85 0.84 -16.75
CA ARG A 255 20.96 0.88 -15.56
C ARG A 255 21.71 0.99 -14.24
N ARG A 256 22.83 0.28 -14.08
CA ARG A 256 23.65 0.34 -12.86
C ARG A 256 24.22 1.74 -12.61
N LEU A 257 24.66 2.41 -13.68
CA LEU A 257 25.15 3.78 -13.61
C LEU A 257 24.03 4.75 -13.26
N VAL A 258 22.88 4.64 -13.93
CA VAL A 258 21.69 5.47 -13.63
C VAL A 258 21.21 5.26 -12.20
N GLN A 259 21.20 4.03 -11.70
CA GLN A 259 20.82 3.71 -10.31
C GLN A 259 21.77 4.35 -9.29
N LYS A 260 23.07 4.37 -9.56
CA LYS A 260 24.08 5.01 -8.69
C LYS A 260 23.85 6.53 -8.54
N PHE A 261 23.36 7.19 -9.58
CA PHE A 261 23.07 8.64 -9.56
C PHE A 261 21.61 8.95 -9.24
N GLY A 262 20.73 7.97 -9.24
CA GLY A 262 19.27 8.12 -9.07
C GLY A 262 18.83 8.75 -7.75
N SER A 263 19.67 8.70 -6.71
CA SER A 263 19.39 9.34 -5.42
C SER A 263 19.59 10.86 -5.39
N ARG A 264 20.25 11.43 -6.40
CA ARG A 264 20.70 12.83 -6.38
C ARG A 264 19.81 13.81 -7.15
N ILE A 265 19.11 13.36 -8.20
CA ILE A 265 18.34 14.22 -9.12
C ILE A 265 16.96 13.61 -9.32
N GLY A 266 15.88 14.39 -9.13
CA GLY A 266 14.49 13.89 -9.17
C GLY A 266 14.10 13.11 -10.45
N LEU A 267 14.54 13.57 -11.64
CA LEU A 267 14.30 12.87 -12.89
C LEU A 267 15.03 11.52 -12.94
N PHE A 268 16.28 11.45 -12.50
CA PHE A 268 17.05 10.21 -12.43
C PHE A 268 16.45 9.21 -11.44
N HIS A 269 15.77 9.70 -10.39
CA HIS A 269 15.06 8.85 -9.44
C HIS A 269 13.91 8.08 -10.12
N GLN A 270 13.12 8.77 -10.95
CA GLN A 270 12.03 8.12 -11.70
C GLN A 270 12.55 7.13 -12.73
N ILE A 271 13.57 7.51 -13.52
CA ILE A 271 14.20 6.63 -14.51
C ILE A 271 14.83 5.41 -13.81
N SER A 272 15.49 5.61 -12.68
CA SER A 272 16.05 4.52 -11.86
C SER A 272 15.00 3.52 -11.42
N ALA A 273 13.81 4.01 -10.99
CA ALA A 273 12.69 3.15 -10.62
C ALA A 273 12.19 2.31 -11.80
N ILE A 274 12.03 2.94 -12.97
CA ILE A 274 11.60 2.23 -14.19
C ILE A 274 12.63 1.17 -14.58
N LEU A 275 13.92 1.49 -14.55
CA LEU A 275 14.99 0.54 -14.90
C LEU A 275 15.08 -0.62 -13.89
N LYS A 276 14.81 -0.40 -12.60
CA LYS A 276 14.70 -1.48 -11.59
C LYS A 276 13.51 -2.40 -11.88
N MET A 277 12.35 -1.83 -12.20
CA MET A 277 11.18 -2.61 -12.60
C MET A 277 11.42 -3.40 -13.88
N GLU A 278 12.08 -2.79 -14.87
CA GLU A 278 12.48 -3.45 -16.14
C GLU A 278 13.43 -4.63 -15.89
N GLU A 279 14.39 -4.48 -14.96
CA GLU A 279 15.29 -5.58 -14.57
C GLU A 279 14.51 -6.75 -13.97
N ILE A 280 13.57 -6.49 -13.05
CA ILE A 280 12.68 -7.51 -12.46
C ILE A 280 11.83 -8.19 -13.54
N ALA A 281 11.19 -7.40 -14.43
CA ALA A 281 10.35 -7.93 -15.48
C ALA A 281 11.10 -8.84 -16.46
N ARG A 282 12.40 -8.58 -16.69
CA ARG A 282 13.27 -9.40 -17.54
C ARG A 282 13.78 -10.66 -16.85
N MET A 283 13.98 -10.65 -15.54
CA MET A 283 14.40 -11.83 -14.78
C MET A 283 13.29 -12.90 -14.69
N ALA A 284 12.03 -12.49 -14.74
CA ALA A 284 10.87 -13.38 -14.65
C ALA A 284 10.45 -13.97 -16.02
N LYS A 285 11.28 -13.79 -17.08
CA LYS A 285 11.10 -14.44 -18.38
C LYS A 285 11.80 -15.78 -18.38
#